data_0e90036f8dea3f9cb5060cf2f69b6b87
#
_entry.id   0e90036f8dea3f9cb5060cf2f69b6b87
#
_cell.length_a   1.000
_cell.length_b   1.000
_cell.length_c   1.000
_cell.angle_alpha   90.00
_cell.angle_beta   90.00
_cell.angle_gamma   90.00
#
_symmetry.space_group_name_H-M   'P 1'
#
loop_
_entity.id
_entity.type
_entity.pdbx_description
1 polymer ?
#
loop_
_entity_poly.entity_id
_entity_poly.type
_entity_poly.pdbx_seq_one_letter_code
_entity_poly.pdbx_strand_id
1 'polypeptide(L)'
;MTDSHLTGQNNTDDAANVDTYSLTIMTDRNQALAATVYRPSDAVKTAIMIAPATGIKRQFYHNFATYLAEHGFGVLTFDNEGIGESLTTDLAKCDASLISWGRHDMPAVLDALQDEFADAAYHLIGHSAGGQLIGLMPNYNMLASVFNVACSSGQIKNMAMPYRAKAMFFMDALIPIANLALGYTPSDKMGMGEPLPRGVARQWREWCNGAGYIKTAFDKSIHTHFYDEISMPALWLGFSDDDIANSENMDDMIRVFTRMPIEKRFLDPKDFGVRSIGHMRYFSSKTNAKAPALWQMAVDWLRKGE
;
A
#
# COMPACT_ATOMS: atom_id res chain seq x y z
N MET A 1 -44.22 -40.57 29.31
CA MET A 1 -42.91 -41.17 29.06
C MET A 1 -42.62 -41.04 27.57
N THR A 2 -41.87 -40.08 27.19
CA THR A 2 -41.04 -40.05 25.98
C THR A 2 -40.17 -38.78 26.04
N ASP A 3 -38.92 -39.00 26.47
CA ASP A 3 -37.88 -38.01 26.44
C ASP A 3 -37.50 -37.69 24.98
N SER A 4 -37.52 -36.42 24.62
CA SER A 4 -36.89 -35.91 23.39
C SER A 4 -35.63 -35.14 23.75
N HIS A 5 -34.48 -35.82 23.59
CA HIS A 5 -33.17 -35.22 23.63
C HIS A 5 -33.02 -34.23 22.46
N LEU A 6 -32.97 -32.93 22.75
CA LEU A 6 -32.47 -31.89 21.86
C LEU A 6 -30.95 -31.81 22.05
N THR A 7 -30.23 -32.39 21.12
CA THR A 7 -28.78 -32.15 20.98
C THR A 7 -28.58 -30.77 20.41
N GLY A 8 -28.19 -29.85 21.26
CA GLY A 8 -27.68 -28.54 20.82
C GLY A 8 -26.35 -28.72 20.05
N GLN A 9 -26.35 -28.42 18.77
CA GLN A 9 -25.12 -28.20 18.03
C GLN A 9 -24.55 -26.83 18.47
N ASN A 10 -23.51 -26.87 19.28
CA ASN A 10 -22.64 -25.73 19.49
C ASN A 10 -21.85 -25.51 18.19
N ASN A 11 -22.30 -24.59 17.34
CA ASN A 11 -21.45 -23.96 16.37
C ASN A 11 -20.53 -22.98 17.15
N THR A 12 -19.41 -23.47 17.60
CA THR A 12 -18.27 -22.60 17.91
C THR A 12 -17.69 -22.22 16.55
N ASP A 13 -18.00 -21.01 16.06
CA ASP A 13 -17.17 -20.35 15.08
C ASP A 13 -15.78 -20.22 15.72
N ASP A 14 -14.86 -21.12 15.36
CA ASP A 14 -13.44 -20.97 15.65
C ASP A 14 -12.93 -19.76 14.83
N ALA A 15 -13.07 -18.57 15.41
CA ALA A 15 -12.35 -17.41 14.89
C ALA A 15 -10.86 -17.78 14.98
N ALA A 16 -10.19 -17.87 13.83
CA ALA A 16 -8.78 -18.21 13.76
C ALA A 16 -8.01 -17.27 14.70
N ASN A 17 -7.28 -17.85 15.65
CA ASN A 17 -6.50 -17.07 16.62
C ASN A 17 -5.33 -16.44 15.89
N VAL A 18 -5.31 -15.12 15.79
CA VAL A 18 -4.25 -14.34 15.13
C VAL A 18 -3.37 -13.72 16.22
N ASP A 19 -2.12 -14.13 16.27
CA ASP A 19 -1.11 -13.46 17.10
C ASP A 19 -0.63 -12.18 16.40
N THR A 20 -0.62 -11.07 17.14
CA THR A 20 -0.25 -9.75 16.61
C THR A 20 0.79 -9.11 17.50
N TYR A 21 1.95 -8.76 16.92
CA TYR A 21 3.05 -8.16 17.67
C TYR A 21 3.81 -7.11 16.84
N SER A 22 4.48 -6.21 17.55
CA SER A 22 5.31 -5.16 16.95
C SER A 22 6.70 -5.71 16.62
N LEU A 23 7.26 -5.25 15.50
CA LEU A 23 8.62 -5.54 15.05
C LEU A 23 9.32 -4.23 14.70
N THR A 24 10.62 -4.15 15.00
CA THR A 24 11.49 -3.09 14.51
C THR A 24 12.40 -3.65 13.43
N ILE A 25 12.37 -3.06 12.24
CA ILE A 25 13.14 -3.49 11.08
C ILE A 25 14.24 -2.45 10.82
N MET A 26 15.48 -2.89 10.71
CA MET A 26 16.59 -1.99 10.38
C MET A 26 16.86 -2.02 8.88
N THR A 27 16.88 -0.85 8.24
CA THR A 27 17.27 -0.72 6.84
C THR A 27 18.80 -0.71 6.69
N ASP A 28 19.28 -0.93 5.47
CA ASP A 28 20.71 -0.79 5.10
C ASP A 28 21.27 0.64 5.30
N ARG A 29 20.37 1.63 5.43
CA ARG A 29 20.70 3.02 5.82
C ARG A 29 20.75 3.23 7.33
N ASN A 30 20.66 2.14 8.12
CA ASN A 30 20.59 2.19 9.58
C ASN A 30 19.39 3.02 10.11
N GLN A 31 18.27 2.99 9.40
CA GLN A 31 16.99 3.57 9.84
C GLN A 31 16.11 2.49 10.43
N ALA A 32 15.47 2.80 11.56
CA ALA A 32 14.54 1.89 12.21
C ALA A 32 13.11 2.11 11.67
N LEU A 33 12.50 1.05 11.14
CA LEU A 33 11.11 1.06 10.71
C LEU A 33 10.24 0.32 11.73
N ALA A 34 9.13 0.91 12.10
CA ALA A 34 8.11 0.28 12.92
C ALA A 34 7.21 -0.59 12.05
N ALA A 35 7.06 -1.84 12.42
CA ALA A 35 6.23 -2.81 11.73
C ALA A 35 5.29 -3.55 12.70
N THR A 36 4.29 -4.22 12.14
CA THR A 36 3.38 -5.10 12.87
C THR A 36 3.21 -6.39 12.09
N VAL A 37 3.45 -7.52 12.76
CA VAL A 37 3.24 -8.87 12.23
C VAL A 37 1.87 -9.37 12.68
N TYR A 38 1.15 -10.03 11.78
CA TYR A 38 -0.10 -10.75 12.03
C TYR A 38 0.14 -12.20 11.62
N ARG A 39 0.21 -13.08 12.62
CA ARG A 39 0.54 -14.48 12.44
C ARG A 39 -0.69 -15.35 12.74
N PRO A 40 -1.23 -16.10 11.79
CA PRO A 40 -2.26 -17.10 12.06
C PRO A 40 -1.69 -18.24 12.92
N SER A 41 -2.55 -18.98 13.59
CA SER A 41 -2.18 -20.15 14.42
C SER A 41 -1.61 -21.31 13.59
N ASP A 42 -2.07 -21.43 12.35
CA ASP A 42 -1.66 -22.49 11.45
C ASP A 42 -0.36 -22.18 10.70
N ALA A 43 0.22 -23.20 10.07
CA ALA A 43 1.42 -23.05 9.26
C ALA A 43 1.17 -22.11 8.05
N VAL A 44 1.98 -21.08 7.91
CA VAL A 44 1.86 -20.07 6.88
C VAL A 44 2.53 -20.55 5.59
N LYS A 45 1.76 -20.67 4.51
CA LYS A 45 2.27 -20.97 3.16
C LYS A 45 2.39 -19.73 2.27
N THR A 46 1.66 -18.69 2.61
CA THR A 46 1.58 -17.44 1.86
C THR A 46 1.74 -16.27 2.81
N ALA A 47 2.73 -15.42 2.59
CA ALA A 47 3.02 -14.26 3.41
C ALA A 47 2.96 -12.96 2.59
N ILE A 48 2.47 -11.89 3.21
CA ILE A 48 2.07 -10.66 2.54
C ILE A 48 2.72 -9.45 3.20
N MET A 49 3.43 -8.66 2.41
CA MET A 49 3.80 -7.30 2.76
C MET A 49 2.71 -6.33 2.33
N ILE A 50 2.11 -5.57 3.24
CA ILE A 50 1.21 -4.46 2.90
C ILE A 50 2.02 -3.17 2.84
N ALA A 51 2.28 -2.70 1.61
CA ALA A 51 3.04 -1.47 1.36
C ALA A 51 2.10 -0.25 1.36
N PRO A 52 2.31 0.73 2.27
CA PRO A 52 1.37 1.80 2.52
C PRO A 52 1.39 2.90 1.45
N ALA A 53 0.29 3.65 1.38
CA ALA A 53 0.21 4.90 0.61
C ALA A 53 1.06 6.02 1.24
N THR A 54 1.33 7.06 0.46
CA THR A 54 2.09 8.23 0.90
C THR A 54 1.51 8.85 2.17
N GLY A 55 2.29 8.86 3.25
CA GLY A 55 1.89 9.46 4.52
C GLY A 55 0.84 8.68 5.31
N ILE A 56 0.60 7.41 4.98
CA ILE A 56 -0.38 6.59 5.69
C ILE A 56 0.34 5.61 6.62
N LYS A 57 -0.06 5.62 7.91
CA LYS A 57 0.50 4.73 8.94
C LYS A 57 0.01 3.30 8.79
N ARG A 58 0.84 2.34 9.24
CA ARG A 58 0.52 0.91 9.24
C ARG A 58 -0.77 0.55 9.97
N GLN A 59 -1.14 1.30 11.03
CA GLN A 59 -2.36 1.08 11.79
C GLN A 59 -3.64 1.25 10.93
N PHE A 60 -3.57 2.02 9.87
CA PHE A 60 -4.68 2.18 8.92
C PHE A 60 -5.10 0.85 8.28
N TYR A 61 -4.14 -0.06 8.09
CA TYR A 61 -4.35 -1.36 7.47
C TYR A 61 -4.68 -2.48 8.46
N HIS A 62 -4.71 -2.20 9.77
CA HIS A 62 -4.88 -3.19 10.84
C HIS A 62 -6.04 -4.15 10.58
N ASN A 63 -7.25 -3.64 10.36
CA ASN A 63 -8.43 -4.50 10.16
C ASN A 63 -8.33 -5.39 8.89
N PHE A 64 -7.71 -4.88 7.84
CA PHE A 64 -7.50 -5.64 6.61
C PHE A 64 -6.41 -6.70 6.80
N ALA A 65 -5.33 -6.36 7.48
CA ALA A 65 -4.27 -7.31 7.82
C ALA A 65 -4.78 -8.44 8.73
N THR A 66 -5.58 -8.10 9.74
CA THR A 66 -6.24 -9.10 10.60
C THR A 66 -7.15 -10.02 9.78
N TYR A 67 -7.99 -9.45 8.90
CA TYR A 67 -8.84 -10.23 8.02
C TYR A 67 -8.04 -11.22 7.15
N LEU A 68 -6.92 -10.80 6.58
CA LEU A 68 -6.06 -11.70 5.79
C LEU A 68 -5.45 -12.80 6.68
N ALA A 69 -5.00 -12.46 7.89
CA ALA A 69 -4.45 -13.44 8.82
C ALA A 69 -5.51 -14.46 9.30
N GLU A 70 -6.75 -14.03 9.51
CA GLU A 70 -7.89 -14.94 9.78
C GLU A 70 -8.16 -15.89 8.60
N HIS A 71 -7.71 -15.55 7.38
CA HIS A 71 -7.78 -16.43 6.20
C HIS A 71 -6.52 -17.29 5.98
N GLY A 72 -5.60 -17.33 6.97
CA GLY A 72 -4.42 -18.20 6.98
C GLY A 72 -3.16 -17.57 6.38
N PHE A 73 -3.17 -16.28 6.05
CA PHE A 73 -2.00 -15.59 5.51
C PHE A 73 -1.13 -14.99 6.62
N GLY A 74 0.19 -15.11 6.52
CA GLY A 74 1.11 -14.30 7.31
C GLY A 74 1.11 -12.87 6.76
N VAL A 75 0.99 -11.85 7.63
CA VAL A 75 0.92 -10.47 7.14
C VAL A 75 1.89 -9.58 7.92
N LEU A 76 2.56 -8.68 7.22
CA LEU A 76 3.40 -7.64 7.78
C LEU A 76 2.98 -6.27 7.23
N THR A 77 2.72 -5.33 8.14
CA THR A 77 2.47 -3.91 7.84
C THR A 77 3.58 -3.05 8.43
N PHE A 78 3.90 -1.92 7.84
CA PHE A 78 4.99 -1.06 8.30
C PHE A 78 4.71 0.43 8.06
N ASP A 79 5.42 1.27 8.80
CA ASP A 79 5.53 2.69 8.54
C ASP A 79 6.83 2.95 7.75
N ASN A 80 6.74 3.68 6.64
CA ASN A 80 7.95 4.13 5.92
C ASN A 80 8.76 5.12 6.77
N GLU A 81 10.06 5.26 6.51
CA GLU A 81 10.93 6.23 7.15
C GLU A 81 10.29 7.63 7.18
N GLY A 82 10.27 8.25 8.36
CA GLY A 82 9.69 9.58 8.57
C GLY A 82 8.16 9.62 8.71
N ILE A 83 7.48 8.47 8.74
CA ILE A 83 6.04 8.36 8.94
C ILE A 83 5.74 7.60 10.24
N GLY A 84 4.71 8.04 10.96
CA GLY A 84 4.23 7.35 12.15
C GLY A 84 5.33 7.07 13.18
N GLU A 85 5.46 5.81 13.59
CA GLU A 85 6.47 5.38 14.57
C GLU A 85 7.86 5.15 13.96
N SER A 86 7.99 5.21 12.62
CA SER A 86 9.29 5.23 11.92
C SER A 86 9.90 6.64 11.82
N LEU A 87 9.26 7.66 12.41
CA LEU A 87 9.85 8.98 12.59
C LEU A 87 10.71 8.98 13.86
N THR A 88 12.00 8.71 13.72
CA THR A 88 12.96 8.61 14.84
C THR A 88 13.73 9.91 15.10
N THR A 89 13.54 10.93 14.26
CA THR A 89 14.23 12.22 14.34
C THR A 89 13.23 13.38 14.20
N ASP A 90 13.72 14.61 14.30
CA ASP A 90 12.94 15.78 13.91
C ASP A 90 12.57 15.69 12.41
N LEU A 91 11.29 15.83 12.08
CA LEU A 91 10.79 15.69 10.71
C LEU A 91 11.47 16.64 9.72
N ALA A 92 11.83 17.85 10.17
CA ALA A 92 12.55 18.82 9.34
C ALA A 92 13.98 18.37 8.97
N LYS A 93 14.54 17.40 9.71
CA LYS A 93 15.87 16.81 9.49
C LYS A 93 15.79 15.43 8.82
N CYS A 94 14.60 14.87 8.67
CA CYS A 94 14.39 13.59 8.02
C CYS A 94 14.70 13.70 6.51
N ASP A 95 15.62 12.89 6.02
CA ASP A 95 16.09 12.89 4.63
C ASP A 95 15.37 11.85 3.75
N ALA A 96 14.31 11.24 4.29
CA ALA A 96 13.46 10.28 3.57
C ALA A 96 12.91 10.87 2.26
N SER A 97 12.73 9.97 1.30
CA SER A 97 12.22 10.26 -0.04
C SER A 97 11.43 9.07 -0.58
N LEU A 98 10.60 9.24 -1.62
CA LEU A 98 9.94 8.12 -2.28
C LEU A 98 10.96 7.12 -2.86
N ILE A 99 12.11 7.62 -3.32
CA ILE A 99 13.19 6.75 -3.79
C ILE A 99 13.78 5.94 -2.65
N SER A 100 14.04 6.53 -1.47
CA SER A 100 14.57 5.78 -0.32
C SER A 100 13.56 4.75 0.19
N TRP A 101 12.27 5.06 0.21
CA TRP A 101 11.23 4.10 0.57
C TRP A 101 11.25 2.86 -0.32
N GLY A 102 11.32 3.05 -1.65
CA GLY A 102 11.37 1.91 -2.59
C GLY A 102 12.68 1.16 -2.59
N ARG A 103 13.82 1.82 -2.31
CA ARG A 103 15.15 1.20 -2.38
C ARG A 103 15.65 0.59 -1.08
N HIS A 104 15.17 1.09 0.06
CA HIS A 104 15.70 0.72 1.36
C HIS A 104 14.62 0.20 2.31
N ASP A 105 13.48 0.91 2.43
CA ASP A 105 12.45 0.51 3.38
C ASP A 105 11.74 -0.77 2.91
N MET A 106 11.16 -0.75 1.71
CA MET A 106 10.41 -1.89 1.18
C MET A 106 11.25 -3.17 1.06
N PRO A 107 12.51 -3.13 0.59
CA PRO A 107 13.38 -4.31 0.60
C PRO A 107 13.64 -4.86 1.99
N ALA A 108 13.96 -4.01 2.96
CA ALA A 108 14.20 -4.44 4.35
C ALA A 108 12.95 -5.10 4.97
N VAL A 109 11.76 -4.58 4.62
CA VAL A 109 10.48 -5.15 5.07
C VAL A 109 10.21 -6.50 4.41
N LEU A 110 10.55 -6.68 3.13
CA LEU A 110 10.42 -7.97 2.45
C LEU A 110 11.40 -9.01 3.03
N ASP A 111 12.64 -8.61 3.34
CA ASP A 111 13.61 -9.49 4.00
C ASP A 111 13.11 -9.89 5.40
N ALA A 112 12.56 -8.96 6.19
CA ALA A 112 11.95 -9.26 7.48
C ALA A 112 10.72 -10.17 7.37
N LEU A 113 9.92 -10.03 6.31
CA LEU A 113 8.80 -10.93 6.04
C LEU A 113 9.28 -12.37 5.79
N GLN A 114 10.43 -12.52 5.11
CA GLN A 114 11.05 -13.83 4.89
C GLN A 114 11.58 -14.46 6.17
N ASP A 115 12.20 -13.66 7.04
CA ASP A 115 12.67 -14.12 8.35
C ASP A 115 11.51 -14.58 9.23
N GLU A 116 10.36 -13.87 9.17
CA GLU A 116 9.16 -14.22 9.95
C GLU A 116 8.43 -15.45 9.38
N PHE A 117 8.47 -15.68 8.06
CA PHE A 117 7.69 -16.72 7.37
C PHE A 117 8.56 -17.45 6.32
N ALA A 118 9.64 -18.11 6.77
CA ALA A 118 10.72 -18.62 5.92
C ALA A 118 10.31 -19.54 4.76
N ASP A 119 9.25 -20.34 4.93
CA ASP A 119 8.81 -21.33 3.93
C ASP A 119 7.59 -20.88 3.12
N ALA A 120 7.25 -19.60 3.14
CA ALA A 120 6.07 -19.05 2.47
C ALA A 120 6.38 -18.57 1.05
N ALA A 121 5.36 -18.49 0.21
CA ALA A 121 5.35 -17.65 -0.99
C ALA A 121 5.08 -16.19 -0.59
N TYR A 122 5.88 -15.25 -1.11
CA TYR A 122 5.79 -13.85 -0.72
C TYR A 122 5.02 -13.03 -1.74
N HIS A 123 4.10 -12.21 -1.23
CA HIS A 123 3.25 -11.36 -2.05
C HIS A 123 3.28 -9.92 -1.53
N LEU A 124 2.98 -8.98 -2.42
CA LEU A 124 2.85 -7.58 -2.06
C LEU A 124 1.42 -7.11 -2.31
N ILE A 125 0.81 -6.50 -1.30
CA ILE A 125 -0.39 -5.68 -1.46
C ILE A 125 0.04 -4.22 -1.39
N GLY A 126 -0.02 -3.51 -2.53
CA GLY A 126 0.36 -2.11 -2.62
C GLY A 126 -0.84 -1.20 -2.57
N HIS A 127 -0.79 -0.18 -1.71
CA HIS A 127 -1.75 0.91 -1.73
C HIS A 127 -1.08 2.16 -2.30
N SER A 128 -1.59 2.70 -3.40
CA SER A 128 -1.09 3.93 -4.02
C SER A 128 0.45 3.88 -4.18
N ALA A 129 1.22 4.72 -3.48
CA ALA A 129 2.68 4.73 -3.51
C ALA A 129 3.30 3.34 -3.26
N GLY A 130 2.74 2.54 -2.36
CA GLY A 130 3.26 1.21 -2.04
C GLY A 130 3.35 0.28 -3.24
N GLY A 131 2.40 0.35 -4.18
CA GLY A 131 2.46 -0.41 -5.41
C GLY A 131 3.27 0.26 -6.52
N GLN A 132 3.41 1.59 -6.47
CA GLN A 132 4.17 2.34 -7.48
C GLN A 132 5.69 2.12 -7.34
N LEU A 133 6.19 1.91 -6.11
CA LEU A 133 7.61 1.88 -5.79
C LEU A 133 8.28 0.52 -5.96
N ILE A 134 7.54 -0.54 -6.29
CA ILE A 134 8.05 -1.93 -6.43
C ILE A 134 9.25 -2.00 -7.38
N GLY A 135 9.25 -1.23 -8.47
CA GLY A 135 10.34 -1.22 -9.43
C GLY A 135 11.64 -0.57 -8.95
N LEU A 136 11.67 -0.09 -7.70
CA LEU A 136 12.90 0.37 -7.03
C LEU A 136 13.50 -0.71 -6.11
N MET A 137 12.76 -1.78 -5.78
CA MET A 137 13.19 -2.84 -4.88
C MET A 137 14.22 -3.76 -5.56
N PRO A 138 15.45 -3.90 -5.03
CA PRO A 138 16.45 -4.81 -5.61
C PRO A 138 16.09 -6.30 -5.44
N ASN A 139 15.27 -6.62 -4.42
CA ASN A 139 14.80 -7.98 -4.11
C ASN A 139 13.38 -8.27 -4.62
N TYR A 140 12.86 -7.49 -5.60
CA TYR A 140 11.51 -7.64 -6.17
C TYR A 140 11.23 -9.07 -6.69
N ASN A 141 12.26 -9.78 -7.13
CA ASN A 141 12.18 -11.13 -7.68
C ASN A 141 11.79 -12.20 -6.65
N MET A 142 11.81 -11.87 -5.37
CA MET A 142 11.29 -12.72 -4.30
C MET A 142 9.75 -12.73 -4.25
N LEU A 143 9.10 -11.75 -4.88
CA LEU A 143 7.64 -11.64 -4.92
C LEU A 143 7.04 -12.57 -5.96
N ALA A 144 6.10 -13.42 -5.54
CA ALA A 144 5.32 -14.31 -6.40
C ALA A 144 4.22 -13.59 -7.17
N SER A 145 3.55 -12.61 -6.55
CA SER A 145 2.54 -11.77 -7.20
C SER A 145 2.33 -10.44 -6.48
N VAL A 146 1.60 -9.54 -7.14
CA VAL A 146 1.26 -8.20 -6.64
C VAL A 146 -0.24 -7.95 -6.72
N PHE A 147 -0.80 -7.36 -5.66
CA PHE A 147 -2.18 -6.89 -5.61
C PHE A 147 -2.19 -5.39 -5.31
N ASN A 148 -2.46 -4.57 -6.29
CA ASN A 148 -2.40 -3.12 -6.17
C ASN A 148 -3.78 -2.49 -6.04
N VAL A 149 -3.95 -1.59 -5.10
CA VAL A 149 -5.18 -0.83 -4.84
C VAL A 149 -4.90 0.65 -5.01
N ALA A 150 -5.65 1.31 -5.88
CA ALA A 150 -5.56 2.75 -6.15
C ALA A 150 -4.14 3.23 -6.54
N CYS A 151 -3.34 2.35 -7.13
CA CYS A 151 -2.01 2.67 -7.65
C CYS A 151 -2.12 3.36 -9.01
N SER A 152 -1.58 4.57 -9.12
CA SER A 152 -1.72 5.39 -10.33
C SER A 152 -0.58 6.40 -10.47
N SER A 153 -0.46 7.08 -11.59
CA SER A 153 0.50 8.19 -11.74
C SER A 153 0.13 9.42 -10.90
N GLY A 154 -1.13 9.52 -10.47
CA GLY A 154 -1.61 10.71 -9.77
C GLY A 154 -1.40 12.00 -10.58
N GLN A 155 -1.32 11.92 -11.91
CA GLN A 155 -1.00 13.05 -12.76
C GLN A 155 -2.11 14.09 -12.70
N ILE A 156 -1.75 15.30 -12.26
CA ILE A 156 -2.71 16.36 -11.92
C ILE A 156 -3.55 16.77 -13.13
N LYS A 157 -2.96 16.81 -14.33
CA LYS A 157 -3.68 17.22 -15.55
C LYS A 157 -4.87 16.31 -15.91
N ASN A 158 -4.81 15.03 -15.51
CA ASN A 158 -5.84 14.02 -15.77
C ASN A 158 -6.94 14.00 -14.69
N MET A 159 -6.81 14.81 -13.65
CA MET A 159 -7.82 14.92 -12.60
C MET A 159 -8.96 15.85 -13.04
N ALA A 160 -10.20 15.54 -12.64
CA ALA A 160 -11.37 16.35 -12.92
C ALA A 160 -11.43 17.59 -12.00
N MET A 161 -12.12 18.65 -12.46
CA MET A 161 -12.49 19.79 -11.60
C MET A 161 -13.66 19.40 -10.69
N PRO A 162 -13.73 19.87 -9.42
CA PRO A 162 -12.83 20.86 -8.79
C PRO A 162 -11.61 20.23 -8.10
N TYR A 163 -11.48 18.89 -8.06
CA TYR A 163 -10.38 18.20 -7.36
C TYR A 163 -9.00 18.61 -7.90
N ARG A 164 -8.88 18.77 -9.22
CA ARG A 164 -7.66 19.22 -9.88
C ARG A 164 -7.15 20.56 -9.30
N ALA A 165 -8.02 21.53 -9.08
CA ALA A 165 -7.63 22.83 -8.52
C ALA A 165 -7.09 22.68 -7.10
N LYS A 166 -7.69 21.81 -6.26
CA LYS A 166 -7.22 21.47 -4.93
C LYS A 166 -5.83 20.81 -4.99
N ALA A 167 -5.65 19.84 -5.90
CA ALA A 167 -4.39 19.14 -6.09
C ALA A 167 -3.27 20.10 -6.54
N MET A 168 -3.54 21.00 -7.50
CA MET A 168 -2.60 22.03 -7.95
C MET A 168 -2.19 22.95 -6.79
N PHE A 169 -3.15 23.44 -5.99
CA PHE A 169 -2.83 24.27 -4.82
C PHE A 169 -1.93 23.53 -3.83
N PHE A 170 -2.27 22.27 -3.50
CA PHE A 170 -1.48 21.47 -2.58
C PHE A 170 -0.06 21.23 -3.12
N MET A 171 0.04 20.78 -4.36
CA MET A 171 1.33 20.40 -4.96
C MET A 171 2.20 21.61 -5.29
N ASP A 172 1.64 22.66 -5.89
CA ASP A 172 2.43 23.74 -6.50
C ASP A 172 2.57 24.99 -5.62
N ALA A 173 1.74 25.13 -4.59
CA ALA A 173 1.83 26.23 -3.63
C ALA A 173 2.23 25.74 -2.23
N LEU A 174 1.44 24.84 -1.62
CA LEU A 174 1.65 24.45 -0.23
C LEU A 174 2.96 23.68 -0.02
N ILE A 175 3.23 22.65 -0.81
CA ILE A 175 4.47 21.86 -0.68
C ILE A 175 5.73 22.73 -0.78
N PRO A 176 5.94 23.54 -1.83
CA PRO A 176 7.14 24.37 -1.92
C PRO A 176 7.29 25.36 -0.77
N ILE A 177 6.20 26.05 -0.40
CA ILE A 177 6.21 27.06 0.67
C ILE A 177 6.51 26.39 2.03
N ALA A 178 5.81 25.28 2.35
CA ALA A 178 5.99 24.57 3.61
C ALA A 178 7.38 23.96 3.72
N ASN A 179 7.88 23.31 2.67
CA ASN A 179 9.23 22.76 2.63
C ASN A 179 10.32 23.81 2.81
N LEU A 180 10.11 25.03 2.29
CA LEU A 180 11.04 26.14 2.48
C LEU A 180 10.99 26.70 3.92
N ALA A 181 9.78 26.89 4.45
CA ALA A 181 9.57 27.58 5.73
C ALA A 181 9.75 26.64 6.94
N LEU A 182 9.34 25.38 6.83
CA LEU A 182 9.28 24.43 7.95
C LEU A 182 10.29 23.29 7.82
N GLY A 183 10.84 23.04 6.61
CA GLY A 183 11.67 21.86 6.34
C GLY A 183 10.89 20.57 6.08
N TYR A 184 9.55 20.60 6.12
CA TYR A 184 8.64 19.48 5.87
C TYR A 184 7.28 19.99 5.37
N THR A 185 6.40 19.09 4.92
CA THR A 185 5.03 19.45 4.50
C THR A 185 4.00 18.98 5.52
N PRO A 186 3.20 19.88 6.14
CA PRO A 186 2.13 19.54 7.09
C PRO A 186 0.86 19.04 6.39
N SER A 187 0.93 17.89 5.72
CA SER A 187 -0.15 17.28 4.93
C SER A 187 -1.35 16.85 5.78
N ASP A 188 -1.13 16.57 7.06
CA ASP A 188 -2.18 16.28 8.04
C ASP A 188 -3.23 17.38 8.16
N LYS A 189 -2.80 18.65 8.10
CA LYS A 189 -3.69 19.82 8.11
C LYS A 189 -4.60 19.92 6.88
N MET A 190 -4.26 19.21 5.82
CA MET A 190 -5.07 19.10 4.59
C MET A 190 -5.85 17.79 4.50
N GLY A 191 -5.78 16.94 5.52
CA GLY A 191 -6.41 15.62 5.55
C GLY A 191 -5.77 14.62 4.58
N MET A 192 -4.46 14.77 4.32
CA MET A 192 -3.69 13.95 3.38
C MET A 192 -2.64 13.09 4.09
N GLY A 193 -3.05 12.40 5.17
CA GLY A 193 -2.20 11.53 5.95
C GLY A 193 -1.32 12.28 6.95
N GLU A 194 -0.21 11.68 7.37
CA GLU A 194 0.77 12.24 8.29
C GLU A 194 1.59 13.37 7.61
N PRO A 195 2.21 14.29 8.37
CA PRO A 195 3.17 15.24 7.81
C PRO A 195 4.28 14.52 7.06
N LEU A 196 4.70 15.07 5.92
CA LEU A 196 5.65 14.43 5.02
C LEU A 196 7.06 15.02 5.14
N PRO A 197 8.11 14.17 5.17
CA PRO A 197 9.48 14.62 4.98
C PRO A 197 9.62 15.45 3.71
N ARG A 198 10.52 16.44 3.74
CA ARG A 198 10.76 17.35 2.60
C ARG A 198 11.02 16.60 1.29
N GLY A 199 11.85 15.54 1.33
CA GLY A 199 12.23 14.75 0.16
C GLY A 199 11.04 14.01 -0.44
N VAL A 200 10.19 13.40 0.39
CA VAL A 200 8.97 12.70 -0.02
C VAL A 200 8.00 13.65 -0.71
N ALA A 201 7.65 14.76 -0.05
CA ALA A 201 6.70 15.73 -0.59
C ALA A 201 7.20 16.35 -1.92
N ARG A 202 8.51 16.67 -2.01
CA ARG A 202 9.11 17.20 -3.21
C ARG A 202 9.01 16.21 -4.37
N GLN A 203 9.41 14.95 -4.19
CA GLN A 203 9.37 13.93 -5.24
C GLN A 203 7.93 13.63 -5.65
N TRP A 204 7.02 13.54 -4.68
CA TRP A 204 5.61 13.35 -4.98
C TRP A 204 5.05 14.46 -5.89
N ARG A 205 5.35 15.72 -5.55
CA ARG A 205 5.01 16.87 -6.39
C ARG A 205 5.62 16.78 -7.80
N GLU A 206 6.92 16.51 -7.88
CA GLU A 206 7.65 16.42 -9.15
C GLU A 206 7.06 15.33 -10.06
N TRP A 207 6.75 14.16 -9.50
CA TRP A 207 6.27 13.03 -10.26
C TRP A 207 4.80 13.18 -10.68
N CYS A 208 3.93 13.70 -9.82
CA CYS A 208 2.52 13.96 -10.17
C CYS A 208 2.35 15.10 -11.20
N ASN A 209 3.33 15.98 -11.34
CA ASN A 209 3.35 17.01 -12.37
C ASN A 209 3.99 16.52 -13.69
N GLY A 210 4.66 15.38 -13.68
CA GLY A 210 5.37 14.82 -14.82
C GLY A 210 4.63 13.68 -15.51
N ALA A 211 4.84 13.50 -16.81
CA ALA A 211 4.26 12.40 -17.56
C ALA A 211 4.91 11.06 -17.18
N GLY A 212 4.07 10.04 -16.85
CA GLY A 212 4.55 8.72 -16.49
C GLY A 212 5.10 8.63 -15.06
N TYR A 213 4.71 9.57 -14.17
CA TYR A 213 5.05 9.57 -12.75
C TYR A 213 6.55 9.39 -12.51
N ILE A 214 6.99 8.26 -11.98
CA ILE A 214 8.40 7.96 -11.66
C ILE A 214 9.34 8.02 -12.86
N LYS A 215 8.84 7.81 -14.10
CA LYS A 215 9.63 7.96 -15.33
C LYS A 215 10.28 9.33 -15.47
N THR A 216 9.68 10.36 -14.86
CA THR A 216 10.25 11.72 -14.86
C THR A 216 11.59 11.80 -14.14
N ALA A 217 11.89 10.83 -13.27
CA ALA A 217 13.12 10.74 -12.49
C ALA A 217 14.17 9.81 -13.12
N PHE A 218 13.82 9.01 -14.16
CA PHE A 218 14.76 8.10 -14.82
C PHE A 218 15.90 8.90 -15.47
N ASP A 219 17.11 8.37 -15.38
CA ASP A 219 18.36 8.97 -15.84
C ASP A 219 18.71 10.34 -15.20
N LYS A 220 17.97 10.74 -14.15
CA LYS A 220 18.22 11.96 -13.37
C LYS A 220 18.55 11.63 -11.92
N SER A 221 17.55 11.26 -11.12
CA SER A 221 17.72 10.85 -9.73
C SER A 221 17.55 9.32 -9.53
N ILE A 222 17.06 8.63 -10.56
CA ILE A 222 16.92 7.16 -10.61
C ILE A 222 17.75 6.64 -11.79
N HIS A 223 18.95 6.15 -11.50
CA HIS A 223 19.89 5.57 -12.50
C HIS A 223 19.75 4.04 -12.59
N THR A 224 19.16 3.41 -11.58
CA THR A 224 18.92 1.96 -11.55
C THR A 224 17.48 1.72 -11.13
N HIS A 225 16.77 0.89 -11.87
CA HIS A 225 15.40 0.46 -11.56
C HIS A 225 15.11 -0.89 -12.22
N PHE A 226 13.99 -1.49 -11.85
CA PHE A 226 13.56 -2.82 -12.31
C PHE A 226 12.17 -2.81 -12.96
N TYR A 227 11.61 -1.64 -13.27
CA TYR A 227 10.26 -1.52 -13.84
C TYR A 227 10.07 -2.26 -15.16
N ASP A 228 11.13 -2.41 -15.94
CA ASP A 228 11.18 -3.11 -17.22
C ASP A 228 11.63 -4.58 -17.11
N GLU A 229 11.96 -5.04 -15.90
CA GLU A 229 12.36 -6.41 -15.61
C GLU A 229 11.27 -7.20 -14.88
N ILE A 230 10.44 -6.52 -14.09
CA ILE A 230 9.37 -7.13 -13.30
C ILE A 230 8.40 -7.89 -14.21
N SER A 231 8.23 -9.20 -13.95
CA SER A 231 7.41 -10.11 -14.75
C SER A 231 6.43 -10.98 -13.95
N MET A 232 6.38 -10.82 -12.59
CA MET A 232 5.36 -11.51 -11.80
C MET A 232 3.96 -10.97 -12.11
N PRO A 233 2.90 -11.81 -11.98
CA PRO A 233 1.52 -11.37 -12.24
C PRO A 233 1.06 -10.32 -11.23
N ALA A 234 0.24 -9.38 -11.70
CA ALA A 234 -0.36 -8.35 -10.87
C ALA A 234 -1.84 -8.14 -11.15
N LEU A 235 -2.61 -7.90 -10.08
CA LEU A 235 -3.98 -7.39 -10.16
C LEU A 235 -3.99 -5.93 -9.67
N TRP A 236 -4.56 -5.04 -10.48
CA TRP A 236 -4.69 -3.62 -10.18
C TRP A 236 -6.16 -3.24 -10.05
N LEU A 237 -6.55 -2.82 -8.84
CA LEU A 237 -7.91 -2.32 -8.56
C LEU A 237 -7.92 -0.79 -8.53
N GLY A 238 -8.88 -0.21 -9.26
CA GLY A 238 -9.23 1.20 -9.21
C GLY A 238 -10.74 1.37 -9.05
N PHE A 239 -11.16 2.58 -8.69
CA PHE A 239 -12.56 2.87 -8.39
C PHE A 239 -13.03 4.11 -9.16
N SER A 240 -14.27 4.05 -9.69
CA SER A 240 -14.83 5.11 -10.52
C SER A 240 -15.02 6.44 -9.79
N ASP A 241 -15.01 6.42 -8.46
CA ASP A 241 -15.12 7.59 -7.58
C ASP A 241 -13.79 8.03 -6.95
N ASP A 242 -12.65 7.56 -7.50
CA ASP A 242 -11.31 7.99 -7.09
C ASP A 242 -10.80 9.12 -8.00
N ASP A 243 -10.72 10.33 -7.45
CA ASP A 243 -10.24 11.50 -8.20
C ASP A 243 -8.73 11.45 -8.51
N ILE A 244 -7.95 10.69 -7.72
CA ILE A 244 -6.48 10.55 -7.86
C ILE A 244 -6.15 9.40 -8.80
N ALA A 245 -6.62 8.19 -8.46
CA ALA A 245 -6.38 6.97 -9.21
C ALA A 245 -7.52 6.70 -10.20
N ASN A 246 -7.90 7.72 -10.99
CA ASN A 246 -8.82 7.55 -12.08
C ASN A 246 -8.23 6.62 -13.16
N SER A 247 -9.08 6.16 -14.08
CA SER A 247 -8.68 5.14 -15.08
C SER A 247 -7.48 5.56 -15.92
N GLU A 248 -7.38 6.85 -16.29
CA GLU A 248 -6.27 7.38 -17.10
C GLU A 248 -4.96 7.38 -16.32
N ASN A 249 -4.99 7.82 -15.06
CA ASN A 249 -3.82 7.80 -14.18
C ASN A 249 -3.35 6.37 -13.85
N MET A 250 -4.26 5.42 -13.73
CA MET A 250 -3.91 4.00 -13.58
C MET A 250 -3.18 3.49 -14.83
N ASP A 251 -3.73 3.73 -16.04
CA ASP A 251 -3.11 3.31 -17.29
C ASP A 251 -1.74 3.96 -17.50
N ASP A 252 -1.58 5.21 -17.10
CA ASP A 252 -0.33 5.93 -17.16
C ASP A 252 0.76 5.27 -16.26
N MET A 253 0.38 4.80 -15.07
CA MET A 253 1.30 4.08 -14.19
C MET A 253 1.55 2.64 -14.67
N ILE A 254 0.54 1.93 -15.15
CA ILE A 254 0.68 0.56 -15.68
C ILE A 254 1.71 0.53 -16.82
N ARG A 255 1.72 1.53 -17.68
CA ARG A 255 2.70 1.64 -18.80
C ARG A 255 4.17 1.78 -18.35
N VAL A 256 4.42 2.02 -17.06
CA VAL A 256 5.80 2.02 -16.53
C VAL A 256 6.33 0.60 -16.40
N PHE A 257 5.47 -0.38 -16.15
CA PHE A 257 5.80 -1.80 -15.99
C PHE A 257 5.66 -2.53 -17.35
N THR A 258 6.74 -2.59 -18.12
CA THR A 258 6.68 -3.03 -19.50
C THR A 258 6.54 -4.54 -19.70
N ARG A 259 6.89 -5.36 -18.68
CA ARG A 259 6.88 -6.82 -18.74
C ARG A 259 5.89 -7.48 -17.77
N MET A 260 5.36 -6.71 -16.82
CA MET A 260 4.46 -7.22 -15.79
C MET A 260 3.11 -7.58 -16.40
N PRO A 261 2.63 -8.84 -16.33
CA PRO A 261 1.28 -9.19 -16.74
C PRO A 261 0.27 -8.64 -15.77
N ILE A 262 -0.43 -7.56 -16.16
CA ILE A 262 -1.32 -6.81 -15.28
C ILE A 262 -2.78 -7.07 -15.69
N GLU A 263 -3.57 -7.60 -14.74
CA GLU A 263 -5.03 -7.61 -14.81
C GLU A 263 -5.54 -6.31 -14.18
N LYS A 264 -6.13 -5.41 -14.98
CA LYS A 264 -6.75 -4.18 -14.48
C LYS A 264 -8.23 -4.38 -14.25
N ARG A 265 -8.72 -4.06 -13.05
CA ARG A 265 -10.14 -3.97 -12.72
C ARG A 265 -10.46 -2.56 -12.25
N PHE A 266 -11.40 -1.92 -12.96
CA PHE A 266 -11.89 -0.59 -12.60
C PHE A 266 -13.36 -0.71 -12.20
N LEU A 267 -13.64 -0.55 -10.89
CA LEU A 267 -14.88 -0.94 -10.24
C LEU A 267 -15.76 0.28 -9.92
N ASP A 268 -17.08 0.12 -10.06
CA ASP A 268 -18.03 1.13 -9.56
C ASP A 268 -18.49 0.74 -8.14
N PRO A 269 -18.41 1.63 -7.14
CA PRO A 269 -18.91 1.38 -5.80
C PRO A 269 -20.37 0.90 -5.74
N LYS A 270 -21.18 1.32 -6.70
CA LYS A 270 -22.61 0.93 -6.80
C LYS A 270 -22.79 -0.56 -7.04
N ASP A 271 -21.86 -1.20 -7.79
CA ASP A 271 -21.92 -2.65 -8.07
C ASP A 271 -21.74 -3.48 -6.79
N PHE A 272 -21.20 -2.85 -5.73
CA PHE A 272 -20.99 -3.44 -4.41
C PHE A 272 -21.98 -2.92 -3.35
N GLY A 273 -23.00 -2.16 -3.76
CA GLY A 273 -24.00 -1.63 -2.85
C GLY A 273 -23.47 -0.59 -1.83
N VAL A 274 -22.30 0.00 -2.09
CA VAL A 274 -21.70 1.04 -1.25
C VAL A 274 -21.73 2.40 -1.93
N ARG A 275 -21.81 3.46 -1.12
CA ARG A 275 -21.90 4.84 -1.64
C ARG A 275 -20.59 5.33 -2.24
N SER A 276 -19.47 4.91 -1.67
CA SER A 276 -18.15 5.38 -2.06
C SER A 276 -17.05 4.44 -1.56
N ILE A 277 -16.02 4.23 -2.38
CA ILE A 277 -14.76 3.55 -2.06
C ILE A 277 -13.61 4.55 -2.19
N GLY A 278 -13.46 5.20 -3.34
CA GLY A 278 -12.43 6.20 -3.62
C GLY A 278 -11.02 5.69 -3.33
N HIS A 279 -10.12 6.63 -3.01
CA HIS A 279 -8.69 6.31 -2.82
C HIS A 279 -8.39 5.47 -1.56
N MET A 280 -9.21 5.58 -0.50
CA MET A 280 -8.84 5.08 0.84
C MET A 280 -9.73 3.98 1.39
N ARG A 281 -11.03 3.95 1.04
CA ARG A 281 -12.02 3.17 1.79
C ARG A 281 -12.03 1.69 1.46
N TYR A 282 -11.26 1.22 0.48
CA TYR A 282 -11.06 -0.20 0.25
C TYR A 282 -10.59 -0.90 1.55
N PHE A 283 -9.67 -0.30 2.29
CA PHE A 283 -9.11 -0.86 3.53
C PHE A 283 -9.97 -0.62 4.78
N SER A 284 -11.14 -0.01 4.63
CA SER A 284 -12.03 0.28 5.76
C SER A 284 -12.90 -0.93 6.12
N SER A 285 -12.87 -1.35 7.39
CA SER A 285 -13.79 -2.38 7.93
C SER A 285 -15.25 -2.02 7.73
N LYS A 286 -15.62 -0.73 7.77
CA LYS A 286 -16.98 -0.26 7.50
C LYS A 286 -17.40 -0.49 6.05
N THR A 287 -16.46 -0.41 5.11
CA THR A 287 -16.72 -0.73 3.70
C THR A 287 -16.83 -2.24 3.53
N ASN A 288 -15.90 -3.01 4.11
CA ASN A 288 -15.93 -4.48 4.06
C ASN A 288 -17.21 -5.05 4.65
N ALA A 289 -17.70 -4.55 5.78
CA ALA A 289 -18.95 -4.99 6.40
C ALA A 289 -20.18 -4.86 5.48
N LYS A 290 -20.14 -3.94 4.49
CA LYS A 290 -21.20 -3.73 3.50
C LYS A 290 -20.92 -4.43 2.17
N ALA A 291 -19.66 -4.61 1.84
CA ALA A 291 -19.18 -5.13 0.56
C ALA A 291 -18.03 -6.13 0.79
N PRO A 292 -18.28 -7.29 1.44
CA PRO A 292 -17.23 -8.26 1.78
C PRO A 292 -16.50 -8.82 0.55
N ALA A 293 -17.16 -8.83 -0.61
CA ALA A 293 -16.55 -9.22 -1.87
C ALA A 293 -15.30 -8.41 -2.24
N LEU A 294 -15.15 -7.18 -1.74
CA LEU A 294 -13.98 -6.35 -2.02
C LEU A 294 -12.70 -6.94 -1.39
N TRP A 295 -12.74 -7.30 -0.11
CA TRP A 295 -11.59 -7.93 0.54
C TRP A 295 -11.40 -9.38 0.10
N GLN A 296 -12.49 -10.08 -0.21
CA GLN A 296 -12.43 -11.42 -0.77
C GLN A 296 -11.65 -11.47 -2.10
N MET A 297 -11.66 -10.40 -2.91
CA MET A 297 -10.83 -10.33 -4.13
C MET A 297 -9.34 -10.48 -3.85
N ALA A 298 -8.85 -9.95 -2.72
CA ALA A 298 -7.44 -10.12 -2.33
C ALA A 298 -7.17 -11.58 -1.94
N VAL A 299 -8.03 -12.19 -1.14
CA VAL A 299 -7.93 -13.61 -0.75
C VAL A 299 -7.93 -14.51 -1.99
N ASP A 300 -8.86 -14.28 -2.92
CA ASP A 300 -8.99 -15.07 -4.16
C ASP A 300 -7.76 -14.91 -5.07
N TRP A 301 -7.17 -13.71 -5.11
CA TRP A 301 -5.95 -13.45 -5.88
C TRP A 301 -4.75 -14.19 -5.29
N LEU A 302 -4.56 -14.10 -4.00
CA LEU A 302 -3.43 -14.69 -3.29
C LEU A 302 -3.45 -16.23 -3.36
N ARG A 303 -4.62 -16.85 -3.33
CA ARG A 303 -4.81 -18.30 -3.45
C ARG A 303 -4.62 -18.86 -4.86
N LYS A 304 -4.64 -18.02 -5.91
CA LYS A 304 -4.37 -18.48 -7.29
C LYS A 304 -2.93 -18.97 -7.51
N GLY A 305 -2.03 -18.64 -6.61
CA GLY A 305 -0.62 -19.03 -6.66
C GLY A 305 -0.29 -20.26 -5.79
N GLU A 306 -1.27 -20.77 -5.03
CA GLU A 306 -1.17 -22.00 -4.24
C GLU A 306 -1.49 -23.22 -5.13
#